data_29da36e8a25ae08106b97da98afa140c
#
_entry.id   29da36e8a25ae08106b97da98afa140c
#
_cell.length_a   1.000
_cell.length_b   1.000
_cell.length_c   1.000
_cell.angle_alpha   90.00
_cell.angle_beta   90.00
_cell.angle_gamma   90.00
#
_symmetry.space_group_name_H-M   'P 1'
#
loop_
_entity.id
_entity.type
_entity.pdbx_description
1 polymer ?
#
loop_
_entity_poly.entity_id
_entity_poly.type
_entity_poly.pdbx_seq_one_letter_code
_entity_poly.pdbx_strand_id
1 'polypeptide(L)'
;MKTLVIVEHDNNSIKGGTYNTITAASKLSGEITLLIAGSAIDSVISEAQSIDGISNILKCDNKIYSNFIAEDLSALIANNIGEFTHILAPSTTFGKNLMPRVSAKLDTQQISDIIAVESDDTFKRPIYAGSLSLIHI
;
A
#
# COMPACT_ATOMS: atom_id res chain seq x y z
N MET A 1 -15.73 6.09 1.21
CA MET A 1 -14.59 5.28 1.65
C MET A 1 -13.44 5.41 0.68
N LYS A 2 -12.23 5.51 1.18
CA LYS A 2 -11.01 5.60 0.37
C LYS A 2 -9.97 4.61 0.86
N THR A 3 -9.36 3.88 -0.06
CA THR A 3 -8.30 2.92 0.22
C THR A 3 -6.99 3.41 -0.36
N LEU A 4 -5.95 3.40 0.45
CA LEU A 4 -4.59 3.71 0.04
C LEU A 4 -3.81 2.41 -0.16
N VAL A 5 -3.28 2.19 -1.35
CA VAL A 5 -2.41 1.06 -1.66
C VAL A 5 -0.98 1.56 -1.77
N ILE A 6 -0.10 0.99 -0.97
CA ILE A 6 1.32 1.31 -1.00
C ILE A 6 1.97 0.47 -2.10
N VAL A 7 2.52 1.13 -3.10
CA VAL A 7 3.13 0.46 -4.26
C VAL A 7 4.56 0.06 -3.95
N GLU A 8 4.85 -1.24 -4.10
CA GLU A 8 6.22 -1.73 -4.06
C GLU A 8 6.78 -1.75 -5.49
N HIS A 9 7.95 -1.13 -5.66
CA HIS A 9 8.60 -0.99 -6.97
C HIS A 9 10.13 -0.89 -6.78
N ASP A 10 10.85 -0.81 -7.89
CA ASP A 10 12.31 -0.70 -7.91
C ASP A 10 12.80 0.61 -8.57
N ASN A 11 11.98 1.66 -8.56
CA ASN A 11 12.15 2.93 -9.26
C ASN A 11 11.99 2.83 -10.79
N ASN A 12 11.81 1.64 -11.35
CA ASN A 12 11.60 1.43 -12.79
C ASN A 12 10.29 0.74 -13.11
N SER A 13 9.93 -0.28 -12.32
CA SER A 13 8.73 -1.07 -12.54
C SER A 13 8.06 -1.45 -11.22
N ILE A 14 6.75 -1.74 -11.31
CA ILE A 14 5.95 -2.19 -10.17
C ILE A 14 6.21 -3.68 -9.95
N LYS A 15 6.43 -4.06 -8.69
CA LYS A 15 6.61 -5.47 -8.33
C LYS A 15 5.26 -6.20 -8.26
N GLY A 16 5.29 -7.50 -8.58
CA GLY A 16 4.08 -8.31 -8.75
C GLY A 16 3.15 -8.34 -7.54
N GLY A 17 3.68 -8.31 -6.31
CA GLY A 17 2.86 -8.29 -5.10
C GLY A 17 1.91 -7.10 -5.01
N THR A 18 2.26 -5.97 -5.62
CA THR A 18 1.39 -4.79 -5.68
C THR A 18 0.11 -5.08 -6.47
N TYR A 19 0.20 -5.81 -7.57
CA TYR A 19 -0.99 -6.16 -8.36
C TYR A 19 -1.97 -7.03 -7.57
N ASN A 20 -1.46 -7.98 -6.79
CA ASN A 20 -2.29 -8.79 -5.90
C ASN A 20 -2.95 -7.93 -4.83
N THR A 21 -2.23 -6.95 -4.29
CA THR A 21 -2.76 -6.01 -3.30
C THR A 21 -3.87 -5.15 -3.90
N ILE A 22 -3.69 -4.67 -5.13
CA ILE A 22 -4.72 -3.88 -5.85
C ILE A 22 -5.97 -4.73 -6.09
N THR A 23 -5.80 -5.99 -6.47
CA THR A 23 -6.93 -6.91 -6.65
C THR A 23 -7.72 -7.07 -5.35
N ALA A 24 -7.02 -7.23 -4.22
CA ALA A 24 -7.66 -7.29 -2.91
C ALA A 24 -8.38 -5.96 -2.58
N ALA A 25 -7.74 -4.84 -2.85
CA ALA A 25 -8.34 -3.52 -2.61
C ALA A 25 -9.63 -3.32 -3.41
N SER A 26 -9.75 -3.91 -4.60
CA SER A 26 -10.95 -3.83 -5.42
C SER A 26 -12.17 -4.51 -4.78
N LYS A 27 -11.96 -5.32 -3.75
CA LYS A 27 -13.05 -5.95 -2.98
C LYS A 27 -13.57 -5.05 -1.87
N LEU A 28 -12.84 -3.99 -1.55
CA LEU A 28 -13.32 -2.96 -0.63
C LEU A 28 -14.19 -1.97 -1.40
N SER A 29 -15.14 -1.35 -0.72
CA SER A 29 -15.96 -0.31 -1.35
C SER A 29 -15.18 1.00 -1.44
N GLY A 30 -15.52 1.83 -2.44
CA GLY A 30 -14.98 3.18 -2.58
C GLY A 30 -13.78 3.28 -3.50
N GLU A 31 -13.09 4.40 -3.39
CA GLU A 31 -11.99 4.77 -4.29
C GLU A 31 -10.67 4.13 -3.88
N ILE A 32 -9.83 3.81 -4.87
CA ILE A 32 -8.48 3.30 -4.66
C ILE A 32 -7.48 4.37 -5.10
N THR A 33 -6.58 4.73 -4.20
CA THR A 33 -5.46 5.62 -4.46
C THR A 33 -4.16 4.84 -4.32
N LEU A 34 -3.26 4.98 -5.28
CA LEU A 34 -1.92 4.40 -5.19
C LEU A 34 -0.95 5.44 -4.64
N LEU A 35 -0.14 5.06 -3.66
CA LEU A 35 0.99 5.86 -3.20
C LEU A 35 2.27 5.30 -3.79
N ILE A 36 2.97 6.11 -4.58
CA ILE A 36 4.22 5.74 -5.22
C ILE A 36 5.29 6.73 -4.76
N ALA A 37 6.18 6.25 -3.90
CA ALA A 37 7.29 7.05 -3.39
C ALA A 37 8.61 6.41 -3.82
N GLY A 38 9.50 7.21 -4.38
CA GLY A 38 10.80 6.77 -4.87
C GLY A 38 11.57 7.91 -5.48
N SER A 39 12.55 7.59 -6.31
CA SER A 39 13.37 8.58 -7.01
C SER A 39 13.40 8.27 -8.50
N ALA A 40 13.15 9.29 -9.33
CA ALA A 40 13.06 9.16 -10.79
C ALA A 40 12.04 8.09 -11.20
N ILE A 41 10.82 8.23 -10.72
CA ILE A 41 9.76 7.20 -10.81
C ILE A 41 8.77 7.40 -11.96
N ASP A 42 9.12 8.17 -12.98
CA ASP A 42 8.19 8.43 -14.09
C ASP A 42 7.74 7.15 -14.80
N SER A 43 8.61 6.16 -14.97
CA SER A 43 8.23 4.87 -15.57
C SER A 43 7.28 4.07 -14.68
N VAL A 44 7.44 4.15 -13.36
CA VAL A 44 6.53 3.51 -12.40
C VAL A 44 5.14 4.18 -12.48
N ILE A 45 5.10 5.50 -12.54
CA ILE A 45 3.85 6.25 -12.69
C ILE A 45 3.14 5.86 -14.00
N SER A 46 3.88 5.76 -15.10
CA SER A 46 3.31 5.36 -16.40
C SER A 46 2.71 3.96 -16.35
N GLU A 47 3.38 3.02 -15.70
CA GLU A 47 2.86 1.67 -15.50
C GLU A 47 1.58 1.70 -14.65
N ALA A 48 1.58 2.47 -13.56
CA ALA A 48 0.43 2.59 -12.67
C ALA A 48 -0.79 3.19 -13.38
N GLN A 49 -0.58 4.14 -14.28
CA GLN A 49 -1.67 4.76 -15.04
C GLN A 49 -2.40 3.78 -15.97
N SER A 50 -1.77 2.67 -16.32
CA SER A 50 -2.39 1.63 -17.15
C SER A 50 -3.23 0.63 -16.36
N ILE A 51 -3.25 0.71 -15.04
CA ILE A 51 -3.99 -0.22 -14.18
C ILE A 51 -5.44 0.26 -14.07
N ASP A 52 -6.38 -0.65 -14.37
CA ASP A 52 -7.81 -0.37 -14.26
C ASP A 52 -8.25 -0.28 -12.79
N GLY A 53 -9.26 0.55 -12.53
CA GLY A 53 -9.90 0.63 -11.22
C GLY A 53 -9.22 1.58 -10.24
N ILE A 54 -8.19 2.28 -10.66
CA ILE A 54 -7.46 3.25 -9.83
C ILE A 54 -8.06 4.64 -10.03
N SER A 55 -8.43 5.30 -8.92
CA SER A 55 -9.02 6.63 -8.95
C SER A 55 -7.97 7.74 -8.95
N ASN A 56 -6.91 7.57 -8.16
CA ASN A 56 -5.87 8.59 -7.99
C ASN A 56 -4.50 7.95 -7.79
N ILE A 57 -3.45 8.71 -8.12
CA ILE A 57 -2.06 8.34 -7.85
C ILE A 57 -1.41 9.50 -7.10
N LEU A 58 -0.83 9.20 -5.92
CA LEU A 58 -0.01 10.14 -5.17
C LEU A 58 1.45 9.85 -5.51
N LYS A 59 2.07 10.77 -6.23
CA LYS A 59 3.47 10.67 -6.66
C LYS A 59 4.36 11.44 -5.67
N CYS A 60 5.32 10.75 -5.09
CA CYS A 60 6.31 11.33 -4.18
C CYS A 60 7.71 11.04 -4.70
N ASP A 61 8.18 11.86 -5.64
CA ASP A 61 9.49 11.70 -6.27
C ASP A 61 10.52 12.57 -5.56
N ASN A 62 11.39 11.92 -4.77
CA ASN A 62 12.44 12.59 -4.04
C ASN A 62 13.56 11.59 -3.73
N LYS A 63 14.80 12.07 -3.72
CA LYS A 63 15.98 11.25 -3.43
C LYS A 63 15.91 10.53 -2.09
N ILE A 64 15.23 11.09 -1.09
CA ILE A 64 15.11 10.45 0.23
C ILE A 64 14.34 9.13 0.17
N TYR A 65 13.52 8.92 -0.87
CA TYR A 65 12.76 7.68 -1.04
C TYR A 65 13.44 6.67 -1.97
N SER A 66 14.65 6.96 -2.46
CA SER A 66 15.32 6.11 -3.46
C SER A 66 15.62 4.70 -2.96
N ASN A 67 15.87 4.53 -1.67
CA ASN A 67 16.20 3.25 -1.04
C ASN A 67 15.04 2.67 -0.21
N PHE A 68 13.85 3.23 -0.30
CA PHE A 68 12.64 2.73 0.34
C PHE A 68 12.78 2.53 1.85
N ILE A 69 13.42 3.48 2.54
CA ILE A 69 13.62 3.42 3.99
C ILE A 69 12.26 3.51 4.69
N ALA A 70 11.94 2.48 5.48
CA ALA A 70 10.62 2.35 6.10
C ALA A 70 10.29 3.52 7.03
N GLU A 71 11.27 4.08 7.72
CA GLU A 71 11.05 5.22 8.61
C GLU A 71 10.57 6.45 7.84
N ASP A 72 11.21 6.77 6.71
CA ASP A 72 10.82 7.90 5.87
C ASP A 72 9.46 7.67 5.22
N LEU A 73 9.22 6.46 4.72
CA LEU A 73 7.94 6.12 4.08
C LEU A 73 6.80 6.11 5.09
N SER A 74 7.01 5.61 6.31
CA SER A 74 5.97 5.59 7.33
C SER A 74 5.58 7.00 7.76
N ALA A 75 6.54 7.92 7.86
CA ALA A 75 6.26 9.33 8.15
C ALA A 75 5.46 9.97 7.01
N LEU A 76 5.83 9.72 5.75
CA LEU A 76 5.10 10.21 4.59
C LEU A 76 3.65 9.74 4.61
N ILE A 77 3.43 8.46 4.84
CA ILE A 77 2.09 7.87 4.89
C ILE A 77 1.27 8.49 6.03
N ALA A 78 1.82 8.51 7.24
CA ALA A 78 1.12 9.03 8.42
C ALA A 78 0.73 10.50 8.25
N ASN A 79 1.58 11.31 7.60
CA ASN A 79 1.32 12.73 7.38
C ASN A 79 0.30 12.99 6.27
N ASN A 80 -0.01 12.00 5.44
CA ASN A 80 -0.91 12.15 4.30
C ASN A 80 -2.13 11.23 4.37
N ILE A 81 -2.42 10.69 5.55
CA ILE A 81 -3.50 9.71 5.69
C ILE A 81 -4.89 10.30 5.43
N GLY A 82 -5.13 11.54 5.83
CA GLY A 82 -6.34 12.29 5.51
C GLY A 82 -7.63 11.49 5.66
N GLU A 83 -8.35 11.33 4.54
CA GLU A 83 -9.65 10.67 4.48
C GLU A 83 -9.58 9.16 4.26
N PHE A 84 -8.39 8.58 4.17
CA PHE A 84 -8.25 7.15 3.91
C PHE A 84 -8.76 6.33 5.09
N THR A 85 -9.54 5.29 4.77
CA THR A 85 -10.11 4.37 5.77
C THR A 85 -9.35 3.06 5.84
N HIS A 86 -8.66 2.69 4.76
CA HIS A 86 -7.89 1.46 4.67
C HIS A 86 -6.53 1.75 4.04
N ILE A 87 -5.50 1.07 4.52
CA ILE A 87 -4.16 1.09 3.94
C ILE A 87 -3.76 -0.36 3.68
N LEU A 88 -3.38 -0.67 2.45
CA LEU A 88 -2.94 -1.99 2.04
C LEU A 88 -1.52 -1.93 1.49
N ALA A 89 -0.74 -2.95 1.82
CA ALA A 89 0.60 -3.14 1.27
C ALA A 89 0.88 -4.62 1.07
N PRO A 90 1.75 -5.00 0.10
CA PRO A 90 2.14 -6.39 -0.07
C PRO A 90 2.83 -6.95 1.20
N SER A 91 2.62 -8.23 1.49
CA SER A 91 3.29 -8.92 2.62
C SER A 91 4.68 -9.43 2.23
N THR A 92 5.44 -8.59 1.56
CA THR A 92 6.85 -8.78 1.25
C THR A 92 7.71 -8.23 2.38
N THR A 93 9.02 -8.41 2.30
CA THR A 93 9.95 -7.81 3.27
C THR A 93 9.72 -6.30 3.38
N PHE A 94 9.47 -5.63 2.26
CA PHE A 94 9.12 -4.21 2.21
C PHE A 94 7.89 -3.90 3.06
N GLY A 95 6.77 -4.57 2.79
CA GLY A 95 5.51 -4.32 3.50
C GLY A 95 5.57 -4.73 4.97
N LYS A 96 6.23 -5.85 5.27
CA LYS A 96 6.39 -6.33 6.65
C LYS A 96 7.25 -5.42 7.51
N ASN A 97 8.17 -4.67 6.90
CA ASN A 97 8.96 -3.66 7.60
C ASN A 97 8.20 -2.35 7.75
N LEU A 98 7.45 -1.94 6.72
CA LEU A 98 6.78 -0.65 6.65
C LEU A 98 5.50 -0.59 7.51
N MET A 99 4.62 -1.58 7.36
CA MET A 99 3.26 -1.51 7.91
C MET A 99 3.19 -1.46 9.44
N PRO A 100 4.02 -2.21 10.21
CA PRO A 100 4.03 -2.03 11.67
C PRO A 100 4.42 -0.63 12.11
N ARG A 101 5.32 0.02 11.37
CA ARG A 101 5.73 1.41 11.67
C ARG A 101 4.60 2.39 11.39
N VAL A 102 3.85 2.18 10.31
CA VAL A 102 2.67 2.99 9.99
C VAL A 102 1.60 2.81 11.07
N SER A 103 1.31 1.56 11.45
CA SER A 103 0.28 1.29 12.46
C SER A 103 0.64 1.91 13.81
N ALA A 104 1.92 1.89 14.19
CA ALA A 104 2.38 2.54 15.42
C ALA A 104 2.20 4.06 15.36
N LYS A 105 2.50 4.69 14.22
CA LYS A 105 2.33 6.15 14.04
C LYS A 105 0.87 6.57 14.05
N LEU A 106 -0.03 5.71 13.57
CA LEU A 106 -1.47 5.97 13.53
C LEU A 106 -2.19 5.49 14.79
N ASP A 107 -1.49 4.83 15.70
CA ASP A 107 -2.04 4.24 16.92
C ASP A 107 -3.24 3.32 16.59
N THR A 108 -3.05 2.44 15.62
CA THR A 108 -4.08 1.50 15.18
C THR A 108 -3.46 0.14 14.88
N GLN A 109 -4.29 -0.91 14.85
CA GLN A 109 -3.80 -2.26 14.64
C GLN A 109 -3.65 -2.59 13.16
N GLN A 110 -2.62 -3.39 12.88
CA GLN A 110 -2.38 -3.99 11.58
C GLN A 110 -2.96 -5.40 11.57
N ILE A 111 -3.55 -5.79 10.43
CA ILE A 111 -3.90 -7.18 10.13
C ILE A 111 -2.92 -7.66 9.06
N SER A 112 -2.05 -8.59 9.42
CA SER A 112 -1.00 -9.10 8.53
C SER A 112 -1.40 -10.41 7.86
N ASP A 113 -0.74 -10.72 6.74
CA ASP A 113 -0.84 -12.00 6.04
C ASP A 113 -2.27 -12.37 5.62
N ILE A 114 -2.97 -11.43 5.01
CA ILE A 114 -4.33 -11.64 4.51
C ILE A 114 -4.28 -12.33 3.15
N ILE A 115 -5.15 -13.31 2.91
CA ILE A 115 -5.27 -14.01 1.62
C ILE A 115 -6.54 -13.63 0.85
N ALA A 116 -7.54 -13.07 1.52
CA ALA A 116 -8.77 -12.63 0.87
C ALA A 116 -9.45 -11.51 1.65
N VAL A 117 -10.11 -10.62 0.92
CA VAL A 117 -10.98 -9.59 1.46
C VAL A 117 -12.41 -10.01 1.18
N GLU A 118 -13.23 -10.18 2.22
CA GLU A 118 -14.64 -10.57 2.08
C GLU A 118 -15.55 -9.36 2.13
N SER A 119 -15.21 -8.37 2.95
CA SER A 119 -15.93 -7.10 3.06
C SER A 119 -14.98 -6.04 3.64
N ASP A 120 -15.48 -4.82 3.84
CA ASP A 120 -14.67 -3.70 4.33
C ASP A 120 -14.06 -3.95 5.71
N ASP A 121 -14.60 -4.87 6.49
CA ASP A 121 -14.11 -5.19 7.84
C ASP A 121 -13.94 -6.69 8.10
N THR A 122 -14.04 -7.54 7.07
CA THR A 122 -13.90 -8.99 7.19
C THR A 122 -12.85 -9.51 6.23
N PHE A 123 -11.83 -10.19 6.77
CA PHE A 123 -10.65 -10.64 6.04
C PHE A 123 -10.31 -12.08 6.36
N LYS A 124 -9.76 -12.80 5.39
CA LYS A 124 -9.24 -14.15 5.60
C LYS A 124 -7.74 -14.13 5.80
N ARG A 125 -7.28 -14.88 6.79
CA ARG A 125 -5.86 -15.09 7.06
C ARG A 125 -5.53 -16.57 6.97
N PRO A 126 -4.37 -16.96 6.40
CA PRO A 126 -3.92 -18.33 6.42
C PRO A 126 -3.31 -18.66 7.79
N ILE A 127 -3.03 -19.95 8.02
CA ILE A 127 -2.26 -20.38 9.21
C ILE A 127 -0.78 -20.03 9.04
N TYR A 128 -0.36 -19.76 7.83
CA TYR A 128 1.01 -19.33 7.45
C TYR A 128 0.92 -18.00 6.69
N ALA A 129 2.05 -17.52 6.18
CA ALA A 129 2.12 -16.19 5.54
C ALA A 129 1.10 -15.97 4.42
N GLY A 130 0.48 -14.80 4.38
CA GLY A 130 -0.45 -14.37 3.36
C GLY A 130 0.16 -13.38 2.38
N SER A 131 -0.69 -12.78 1.52
CA SER A 131 -0.26 -11.97 0.37
C SER A 131 -0.12 -10.49 0.68
N LEU A 132 -0.81 -9.98 1.70
CA LEU A 132 -0.83 -8.54 1.98
C LEU A 132 -1.07 -8.24 3.44
N SER A 133 -0.78 -7.01 3.81
CA SER A 133 -1.11 -6.46 5.13
C SER A 133 -2.08 -5.30 4.99
N LEU A 134 -2.93 -5.13 5.98
CA LEU A 134 -4.00 -4.13 5.95
C LEU A 134 -4.08 -3.39 7.28
N ILE A 135 -4.32 -2.10 7.20
CA ILE A 135 -4.69 -1.27 8.34
C ILE A 135 -6.08 -0.70 8.07
N HIS A 136 -7.00 -0.94 8.98
CA HIS A 136 -8.32 -0.32 8.95
C HIS A 136 -8.38 0.78 10.01
N ILE A 137 -8.56 1.96 9.54
CA ILE A 137 -8.57 3.16 10.39
C ILE A 137 -9.98 3.43 10.92
#